data_c367adab34cd6db316e9b0a65d2329c5
#
_entry.id   c367adab34cd6db316e9b0a65d2329c5
#
_cell.length_a   1.000
_cell.length_b   1.000
_cell.length_c   1.000
_cell.angle_alpha   90.00
_cell.angle_beta   90.00
_cell.angle_gamma   90.00
#
_symmetry.space_group_name_H-M   'P 1'
#
loop_
_entity.id
_entity.type
_entity.pdbx_description
1 polymer ?
#
loop_
_entity_poly.entity_id
_entity_poly.type
_entity_poly.pdbx_seq_one_letter_code
_entity_poly.pdbx_strand_id
1 'polypeptide(L)' 'GHTAIIPILVGSDENAFLLSNMLRHKGIFVPPAVFPAVPKGKARLRFCVVSEHKPEQIVRALDALLEAAEEAGIELPA' A
#
# COMPACT_ATOMS: atom_id res chain seq x y z
N GLY A 1 12.96 -13.27 12.83
CA GLY A 1 12.48 -11.93 12.66
C GLY A 1 10.97 -11.84 12.81
N HIS A 2 10.49 -10.68 13.08
CA HIS A 2 9.08 -10.41 13.19
C HIS A 2 8.58 -9.71 11.93
N THR A 3 7.39 -10.10 11.49
CA THR A 3 6.74 -9.47 10.35
C THR A 3 5.43 -8.85 10.82
N ALA A 4 5.26 -7.56 10.57
CA ALA A 4 4.02 -6.85 10.82
C ALA A 4 3.37 -6.51 9.50
N ILE A 5 2.06 -6.69 9.39
CA ILE A 5 1.30 -6.30 8.20
C ILE A 5 0.45 -5.10 8.58
N ILE A 6 0.70 -3.99 7.90
CA ILE A 6 -0.04 -2.75 8.13
C ILE A 6 -1.01 -2.59 6.96
N PRO A 7 -2.32 -2.72 7.19
CA PRO A 7 -3.29 -2.50 6.11
C PRO A 7 -3.49 -1.01 5.87
N ILE A 8 -3.40 -0.61 4.60
CA ILE A 8 -3.63 0.77 4.21
C ILE A 8 -4.88 0.80 3.35
N LEU A 9 -5.95 1.34 3.89
CA LEU A 9 -7.24 1.38 3.24
C LEU A 9 -7.22 2.34 2.07
N VAL A 10 -7.62 1.88 0.89
CA VAL A 10 -7.62 2.70 -0.33
C VAL A 10 -9.01 2.81 -0.95
N GLY A 11 -9.97 2.07 -0.45
CA GLY A 11 -11.38 2.19 -0.83
C GLY A 11 -11.81 1.23 -1.92
N SER A 12 -11.43 1.47 -3.16
CA SER A 12 -11.87 0.64 -4.29
C SER A 12 -10.79 -0.34 -4.72
N ASP A 13 -11.22 -1.43 -5.36
CA ASP A 13 -10.31 -2.42 -5.91
C ASP A 13 -9.40 -1.79 -6.97
N GLU A 14 -9.97 -0.90 -7.77
CA GLU A 14 -9.21 -0.20 -8.81
C GLU A 14 -8.08 0.63 -8.21
N ASN A 15 -8.36 1.34 -7.12
CA ASN A 15 -7.33 2.11 -6.41
C ASN A 15 -6.23 1.20 -5.89
N ALA A 16 -6.61 0.05 -5.34
CA ALA A 16 -5.64 -0.89 -4.81
C ALA A 16 -4.70 -1.41 -5.90
N PHE A 17 -5.26 -1.81 -7.04
CA PHE A 17 -4.44 -2.29 -8.16
C PHE A 17 -3.55 -1.19 -8.73
N LEU A 18 -4.10 0.01 -8.90
CA LEU A 18 -3.35 1.13 -9.45
C LEU A 18 -2.17 1.51 -8.56
N LEU A 19 -2.41 1.68 -7.27
CA LEU A 19 -1.36 2.05 -6.33
C LEU A 19 -0.30 0.95 -6.20
N SER A 20 -0.73 -0.31 -6.16
CA SER A 20 0.19 -1.44 -6.11
C SER A 20 1.10 -1.45 -7.33
N ASN A 21 0.54 -1.20 -8.51
CA ASN A 21 1.30 -1.15 -9.76
C ASN A 21 2.28 0.03 -9.78
N MET A 22 1.82 1.20 -9.37
CA MET A 22 2.67 2.38 -9.30
C MET A 22 3.85 2.18 -8.35
N LEU A 23 3.59 1.56 -7.19
CA LEU A 23 4.64 1.27 -6.22
C LEU A 23 5.64 0.24 -6.76
N ARG A 24 5.15 -0.74 -7.51
CA ARG A 24 6.03 -1.72 -8.14
C ARG A 24 7.01 -1.04 -9.09
N HIS A 25 6.55 -0.05 -9.86
CA HIS A 25 7.43 0.71 -10.75
C HIS A 25 8.47 1.53 -9.99
N LYS A 26 8.19 1.84 -8.73
CA LYS A 26 9.14 2.53 -7.86
C LYS A 26 10.04 1.56 -7.09
N GLY A 27 9.91 0.26 -7.37
CA GLY A 27 10.70 -0.77 -6.72
C GLY A 27 10.17 -1.25 -5.39
N ILE A 28 8.91 -0.94 -5.08
CA ILE A 28 8.29 -1.30 -3.81
C ILE A 28 7.15 -2.29 -4.07
N PHE A 29 7.23 -3.47 -3.45
CA PHE A 29 6.22 -4.49 -3.62
C PHE A 29 5.22 -4.45 -2.47
N VAL A 30 3.99 -4.03 -2.77
CA VAL A 30 2.90 -3.95 -1.79
C VAL A 30 1.67 -4.61 -2.41
N PRO A 31 1.36 -5.86 -2.04
CA PRO A 31 0.24 -6.57 -2.65
C PRO A 31 -1.10 -5.98 -2.24
N PRO A 32 -2.07 -5.93 -3.16
CA PRO A 32 -3.41 -5.44 -2.83
C PRO A 32 -4.26 -6.55 -2.19
N ALA A 33 -5.17 -6.15 -1.30
CA ALA A 33 -6.21 -7.02 -0.78
C ALA A 33 -7.55 -6.46 -1.26
N VAL A 34 -8.23 -7.24 -2.10
CA VAL A 34 -9.47 -6.82 -2.76
C VAL A 34 -10.56 -7.87 -2.56
N PHE A 35 -11.78 -7.54 -2.98
CA PHE A 35 -12.88 -8.50 -2.93
C PHE A 35 -12.50 -9.79 -3.71
N PRO A 36 -12.84 -10.99 -3.25
CA PRO A 36 -13.64 -11.29 -2.05
C PRO A 36 -12.85 -11.41 -0.74
N ALA A 37 -11.53 -11.25 -0.75
CA ALA A 37 -10.72 -11.33 0.48
C ALA A 37 -11.09 -10.25 1.48
N VAL A 38 -11.57 -9.09 0.99
CA VAL A 38 -12.10 -8.01 1.81
C VAL A 38 -13.44 -7.58 1.22
N PRO A 39 -14.34 -6.93 1.99
CA PRO A 39 -15.60 -6.43 1.46
C PRO A 39 -15.37 -5.38 0.37
N LYS A 40 -16.33 -5.28 -0.57
CA LYS A 40 -16.28 -4.24 -1.60
C LYS A 40 -16.26 -2.86 -0.94
N GLY A 41 -15.46 -1.97 -1.50
CA GLY A 41 -15.28 -0.63 -0.96
C GLY A 41 -14.31 -0.58 0.20
N LYS A 42 -13.75 -1.71 0.60
CA LYS A 42 -12.79 -1.82 1.70
C LYS A 42 -11.44 -2.33 1.23
N ALA A 43 -11.13 -2.18 -0.05
CA ALA A 43 -9.84 -2.59 -0.59
C ALA A 43 -8.70 -1.89 0.13
N ARG A 44 -7.61 -2.61 0.28
CA ARG A 44 -6.46 -2.11 1.03
C ARG A 44 -5.16 -2.65 0.45
N LEU A 45 -4.08 -1.98 0.78
CA LEU A 45 -2.74 -2.46 0.47
C LEU A 45 -2.16 -3.13 1.71
N ARG A 46 -1.50 -4.26 1.51
CA ARG A 46 -0.87 -5.00 2.60
C ARG A 46 0.59 -4.59 2.69
N PHE A 47 0.87 -3.63 3.54
CA PHE A 47 2.22 -3.11 3.74
C PHE A 47 2.95 -4.00 4.75
N CYS A 48 3.88 -4.81 4.26
CA CYS A 48 4.62 -5.76 5.11
C CYS A 48 5.92 -5.13 5.61
N VAL A 49 6.06 -5.08 6.92
CA VAL A 49 7.27 -4.56 7.57
C VAL A 49 7.92 -5.71 8.33
N VAL A 50 9.17 -5.99 8.03
CA VAL A 50 9.94 -7.01 8.76
C VAL A 50 10.99 -6.34 9.65
N SER A 51 11.42 -7.05 10.69
CA SER A 51 12.33 -6.50 11.68
C SER A 51 13.70 -6.09 11.09
N GLU A 52 14.08 -6.66 9.98
CA GLU A 52 15.33 -6.35 9.29
C GLU A 52 15.27 -5.03 8.50
N HIS A 53 14.06 -4.49 8.30
CA HIS A 53 13.93 -3.22 7.59
C HIS A 53 14.47 -2.07 8.44
N LYS A 54 15.24 -1.20 7.81
CA LYS A 54 15.72 0.01 8.48
C LYS A 54 14.61 1.06 8.48
N PRO A 55 14.58 1.93 9.51
CA PRO A 55 13.57 3.00 9.56
C PRO A 55 13.51 3.84 8.29
N GLU A 56 14.65 4.15 7.67
CA GLU A 56 14.70 4.94 6.44
C GLU A 56 13.98 4.23 5.29
N GLN A 57 14.06 2.90 5.23
CA GLN A 57 13.39 2.13 4.20
C GLN A 57 11.88 2.19 4.35
N ILE A 58 11.40 2.14 5.60
CA ILE A 58 9.97 2.20 5.90
C ILE A 58 9.42 3.58 5.55
N VAL A 59 10.12 4.63 5.95
CA VAL A 59 9.71 6.01 5.65
C VAL A 59 9.69 6.23 4.13
N ARG A 60 10.70 5.76 3.45
CA ARG A 60 10.78 5.89 2.00
C ARG A 60 9.61 5.21 1.28
N ALA A 61 9.24 4.02 1.76
CA ALA A 61 8.12 3.30 1.17
C ALA A 61 6.80 4.02 1.42
N LEU A 62 6.60 4.57 2.62
CA LEU A 62 5.40 5.33 2.94
C LEU A 62 5.33 6.63 2.13
N ASP A 63 6.45 7.32 1.97
CA ASP A 63 6.52 8.53 1.14
C ASP A 63 6.17 8.20 -0.30
N ALA A 64 6.68 7.09 -0.83
CA ALA A 64 6.37 6.65 -2.19
C ALA A 64 4.87 6.35 -2.35
N LEU A 65 4.25 5.75 -1.33
CA LEU A 65 2.82 5.49 -1.34
C LEU A 65 2.01 6.79 -1.39
N LEU A 66 2.36 7.76 -0.55
CA LEU A 66 1.67 9.05 -0.52
C LEU A 66 1.83 9.79 -1.84
N GLU A 67 3.03 9.76 -2.39
CA GLU A 67 3.31 10.38 -3.69
C GLU A 67 2.52 9.72 -4.81
N ALA A 68 2.46 8.38 -4.82
CA ALA A 68 1.69 7.65 -5.82
C ALA A 68 0.19 7.96 -5.71
N ALA A 69 -0.33 8.04 -4.49
CA ALA A 69 -1.74 8.40 -4.28
C ALA A 69 -2.03 9.80 -4.80
N GLU A 70 -1.14 10.74 -4.54
CA GLU A 70 -1.29 12.11 -5.03
C GLU A 70 -1.27 12.17 -6.55
N GLU A 71 -0.32 11.49 -7.19
CA GLU A 71 -0.22 11.42 -8.65
C GLU A 71 -1.47 10.81 -9.27
N ALA A 72 -2.05 9.82 -8.63
CA ALA A 72 -3.25 9.14 -9.12
C ALA A 72 -4.55 9.87 -8.77
N GLY A 73 -4.47 10.91 -7.96
CA GLY A 73 -5.66 11.62 -7.51
C GLY A 73 -6.50 10.82 -6.50
N ILE A 74 -5.86 9.90 -5.80
CA ILE A 74 -6.53 9.04 -4.81
C ILE A 74 -6.39 9.66 -3.43
N GLU A 75 -7.52 9.86 -2.76
CA GLU A 75 -7.54 10.37 -1.40
C GLU A 75 -7.50 9.20 -0.43
N LEU A 76 -6.43 9.11 0.34
CA LEU A 76 -6.30 8.04 1.31
C LEU A 76 -7.04 8.42 2.59
N PRO A 77 -7.82 7.49 3.18
CA PRO A 77 -8.47 7.75 4.46
C PRO A 77 -7.43 8.01 5.55
N ALA A 78 -7.68 8.98 6.36
CA ALA A 78 -6.76 9.33 7.45
C ALA A 78 -6.86 8.30 8.59
#